data_4b891d081d3d826a56ef57ae3f134667
#
_entry.id   4b891d081d3d826a56ef57ae3f134667
#
_cell.length_a   1.000
_cell.length_b   1.000
_cell.length_c   1.000
_cell.angle_alpha   90.00
_cell.angle_beta   90.00
_cell.angle_gamma   90.00
#
_symmetry.space_group_name_H-M   'P 1'
#
loop_
_entity.id
_entity.type
_entity.pdbx_description
1 polymer ?
#
loop_
_entity_poly.entity_id
_entity_poly.type
_entity_poly.pdbx_seq_one_letter_code
_entity_poly.pdbx_strand_id
1 'polypeptide(L)'
;MRRKATDVMLELIASAQAVGLSAKYVLFDSWFSSPKTLISLKEKCHMDTIALIKKNKTKYLYEGQNLNIKQIYSKNRKRRGRSKYLLSVNVTLKKDDEALPARIVCVRNKSNRKDWLALISTDTNLSEEELIRVYGKRWDIEVFFKSCKSYLKLVKECRSISYDALNAHVAIVFTRYMLLSVAKRRNEDDKTICDLLY
;
A
#
# COMPACT_ATOMS: atom_id res chain seq x y z
N MET A 1 -5.65 -27.81 -0.86
CA MET A 1 -6.59 -26.71 -1.13
C MET A 1 -5.81 -25.41 -1.33
N ARG A 2 -5.98 -24.68 -2.44
CA ARG A 2 -5.19 -23.45 -2.71
C ARG A 2 -5.74 -22.31 -1.88
N ARG A 3 -4.94 -21.79 -0.94
CA ARG A 3 -5.33 -20.67 -0.04
C ARG A 3 -5.49 -19.38 -0.86
N LYS A 4 -6.44 -18.53 -0.51
CA LYS A 4 -6.60 -17.22 -1.17
C LYS A 4 -5.50 -16.25 -0.68
N ALA A 5 -4.94 -15.46 -1.57
CA ALA A 5 -3.89 -14.50 -1.23
C ALA A 5 -4.33 -13.47 -0.17
N THR A 6 -5.62 -13.11 -0.15
CA THR A 6 -6.20 -12.23 0.88
C THR A 6 -6.19 -12.85 2.27
N ASP A 7 -6.42 -14.16 2.38
CA ASP A 7 -6.43 -14.84 3.68
C ASP A 7 -5.01 -14.95 4.22
N VAL A 8 -4.05 -15.30 3.35
CA VAL A 8 -2.62 -15.33 3.70
C VAL A 8 -2.12 -13.95 4.15
N MET A 9 -2.55 -12.89 3.46
CA MET A 9 -2.20 -11.52 3.83
C MET A 9 -2.72 -11.16 5.23
N LEU A 10 -3.97 -11.49 5.55
CA LEU A 10 -4.55 -11.23 6.88
C LEU A 10 -3.80 -12.00 7.98
N GLU A 11 -3.43 -13.26 7.74
CA GLU A 11 -2.63 -14.05 8.66
C GLU A 11 -1.23 -13.46 8.89
N LEU A 12 -0.57 -12.99 7.84
CA LEU A 12 0.75 -12.35 7.95
C LEU A 12 0.68 -11.06 8.77
N ILE A 13 -0.37 -10.24 8.57
CA ILE A 13 -0.57 -9.03 9.36
C ILE A 13 -0.84 -9.37 10.83
N ALA A 14 -1.72 -10.33 11.09
CA ALA A 14 -2.01 -10.79 12.45
C ALA A 14 -0.75 -11.35 13.15
N SER A 15 0.06 -12.12 12.44
CA SER A 15 1.33 -12.64 12.95
C SER A 15 2.32 -11.51 13.26
N ALA A 16 2.40 -10.49 12.42
CA ALA A 16 3.25 -9.33 12.67
C ALA A 16 2.79 -8.55 13.92
N GLN A 17 1.48 -8.36 14.09
CA GLN A 17 0.93 -7.74 15.30
C GLN A 17 1.21 -8.55 16.57
N ALA A 18 1.11 -9.89 16.48
CA ALA A 18 1.37 -10.79 17.61
C ALA A 18 2.82 -10.71 18.13
N VAL A 19 3.78 -10.38 17.27
CA VAL A 19 5.19 -10.16 17.69
C VAL A 19 5.49 -8.69 18.02
N GLY A 20 4.47 -7.87 18.23
CA GLY A 20 4.61 -6.48 18.67
C GLY A 20 4.92 -5.46 17.56
N LEU A 21 4.85 -5.84 16.28
CA LEU A 21 4.96 -4.88 15.18
C LEU A 21 3.67 -4.06 15.09
N SER A 22 3.76 -2.76 15.34
CA SER A 22 2.63 -1.85 15.20
C SER A 22 2.80 -0.95 13.98
N ALA A 23 1.72 -0.77 13.24
CA ALA A 23 1.64 0.17 12.15
C ALA A 23 0.27 0.84 12.14
N LYS A 24 0.22 2.13 11.83
CA LYS A 24 -1.04 2.87 11.76
C LYS A 24 -1.81 2.53 10.49
N TYR A 25 -1.12 2.30 9.38
CA TYR A 25 -1.73 2.05 8.08
C TYR A 25 -1.12 0.83 7.39
N VAL A 26 -1.97 0.11 6.65
CA VAL A 26 -1.54 -0.87 5.65
C VAL A 26 -1.66 -0.22 4.27
N LEU A 27 -0.58 -0.27 3.48
CA LEU A 27 -0.54 0.34 2.16
C LEU A 27 -0.56 -0.73 1.08
N PHE A 28 -1.51 -0.64 0.15
CA PHE A 28 -1.63 -1.59 -0.96
C PHE A 28 -1.56 -0.91 -2.32
N ASP A 29 -1.12 -1.70 -3.29
CA ASP A 29 -1.46 -1.45 -4.68
C ASP A 29 -2.92 -1.83 -4.97
N SER A 30 -3.27 -1.83 -6.24
CA SER A 30 -4.64 -2.12 -6.66
C SER A 30 -5.05 -3.61 -6.59
N TRP A 31 -4.16 -4.54 -6.19
CA TRP A 31 -4.46 -5.96 -6.09
C TRP A 31 -5.38 -6.30 -4.91
N PHE A 32 -5.09 -5.70 -3.75
CA PHE A 32 -5.79 -6.00 -2.49
C PHE A 32 -6.82 -4.92 -2.11
N SER A 33 -7.15 -3.98 -3.01
CA SER A 33 -8.01 -2.84 -2.74
C SER A 33 -9.52 -3.11 -2.92
N SER A 34 -9.96 -4.35 -2.83
CA SER A 34 -11.39 -4.66 -2.90
C SER A 34 -12.12 -4.19 -1.63
N PRO A 35 -13.38 -3.73 -1.70
CA PRO A 35 -14.16 -3.36 -0.51
C PRO A 35 -14.15 -4.45 0.57
N LYS A 36 -14.32 -5.71 0.17
CA LYS A 36 -14.28 -6.87 1.07
C LYS A 36 -12.95 -6.97 1.82
N THR A 37 -11.83 -6.76 1.14
CA THR A 37 -10.50 -6.80 1.76
C THR A 37 -10.32 -5.67 2.77
N LEU A 38 -10.73 -4.45 2.40
CA LEU A 38 -10.58 -3.27 3.26
C LEU A 38 -11.44 -3.38 4.53
N ILE A 39 -12.67 -3.86 4.42
CA ILE A 39 -13.55 -4.13 5.55
C ILE A 39 -12.92 -5.21 6.45
N SER A 40 -12.50 -6.34 5.87
CA SER A 40 -11.89 -7.43 6.64
C SER A 40 -10.63 -7.02 7.40
N LEU A 41 -9.81 -6.11 6.84
CA LEU A 41 -8.64 -5.56 7.53
C LEU A 41 -9.04 -4.69 8.73
N LYS A 42 -10.03 -3.83 8.55
CA LYS A 42 -10.51 -2.96 9.64
C LYS A 42 -11.10 -3.78 10.78
N GLU A 43 -11.87 -4.83 10.46
CA GLU A 43 -12.53 -5.66 11.46
C GLU A 43 -11.58 -6.61 12.17
N LYS A 44 -10.74 -7.33 11.41
CA LYS A 44 -9.90 -8.41 11.95
C LYS A 44 -8.58 -7.93 12.51
N CYS A 45 -7.99 -6.91 11.89
CA CYS A 45 -6.66 -6.41 12.26
C CYS A 45 -6.70 -5.03 12.93
N HIS A 46 -7.89 -4.39 13.02
CA HIS A 46 -8.09 -3.05 13.57
C HIS A 46 -7.18 -1.98 12.95
N MET A 47 -6.80 -2.16 11.67
CA MET A 47 -5.89 -1.27 10.96
C MET A 47 -6.61 -0.49 9.87
N ASP A 48 -6.19 0.76 9.71
CA ASP A 48 -6.63 1.54 8.56
C ASP A 48 -5.79 1.23 7.33
N THR A 49 -6.41 1.41 6.17
CA THR A 49 -5.79 1.07 4.90
C THR A 49 -5.79 2.28 3.98
N ILE A 50 -4.68 2.46 3.26
CA ILE A 50 -4.61 3.37 2.11
C ILE A 50 -4.19 2.56 0.90
N ALA A 51 -5.01 2.58 -0.16
CA ALA A 51 -4.78 1.74 -1.33
C ALA A 51 -5.07 2.48 -2.64
N LEU A 52 -4.37 2.06 -3.71
CA LEU A 52 -4.75 2.41 -5.07
C LEU A 52 -5.95 1.55 -5.49
N ILE A 53 -6.98 2.14 -6.09
CA ILE A 53 -8.12 1.40 -6.61
C ILE A 53 -8.13 1.31 -8.12
N LYS A 54 -8.57 0.16 -8.63
CA LYS A 54 -8.73 -0.08 -10.08
C LYS A 54 -9.96 0.63 -10.61
N LYS A 55 -9.87 1.19 -11.80
CA LYS A 55 -11.02 1.77 -12.54
C LYS A 55 -11.86 0.67 -13.21
N ASN A 56 -12.34 -0.26 -12.42
CA ASN A 56 -13.13 -1.41 -12.83
C ASN A 56 -14.62 -1.24 -12.50
N LYS A 57 -15.38 -2.33 -12.50
CA LYS A 57 -16.83 -2.36 -12.20
C LYS A 57 -17.15 -2.35 -10.69
N THR A 58 -16.15 -2.31 -9.80
CA THR A 58 -16.37 -2.25 -8.34
C THR A 58 -17.21 -1.02 -8.00
N LYS A 59 -18.27 -1.23 -7.22
CA LYS A 59 -19.21 -0.19 -6.82
C LYS A 59 -18.96 0.27 -5.40
N TYR A 60 -19.20 1.54 -5.17
CA TYR A 60 -19.15 2.23 -3.89
C TYR A 60 -20.49 2.93 -3.67
N LEU A 61 -21.01 2.94 -2.46
CA LEU A 61 -22.18 3.73 -2.13
C LEU A 61 -21.77 5.20 -2.01
N TYR A 62 -22.26 6.03 -2.93
CA TYR A 62 -22.01 7.45 -3.00
C TYR A 62 -23.32 8.20 -3.21
N GLU A 63 -23.68 9.13 -2.31
CA GLU A 63 -24.94 9.88 -2.34
C GLU A 63 -26.18 8.98 -2.54
N GLY A 64 -26.25 7.87 -1.79
CA GLY A 64 -27.35 6.90 -1.87
C GLY A 64 -27.35 5.98 -3.11
N GLN A 65 -26.39 6.15 -4.04
CA GLN A 65 -26.29 5.38 -5.28
C GLN A 65 -25.06 4.48 -5.31
N ASN A 66 -25.20 3.27 -5.87
CA ASN A 66 -24.08 2.36 -6.09
C ASN A 66 -23.37 2.69 -7.40
N LEU A 67 -22.31 3.49 -7.33
CA LEU A 67 -21.53 3.98 -8.48
C LEU A 67 -20.11 3.41 -8.49
N ASN A 68 -19.58 3.15 -9.68
CA ASN A 68 -18.17 2.85 -9.84
C ASN A 68 -17.34 4.14 -9.83
N ILE A 69 -16.02 4.00 -9.66
CA ILE A 69 -15.14 5.16 -9.52
C ILE A 69 -15.15 6.09 -10.75
N LYS A 70 -15.35 5.56 -11.96
CA LYS A 70 -15.44 6.40 -13.18
C LYS A 70 -16.71 7.25 -13.17
N GLN A 71 -17.83 6.67 -12.74
CA GLN A 71 -19.11 7.38 -12.61
C GLN A 71 -19.03 8.45 -11.52
N ILE A 72 -18.45 8.14 -10.35
CA ILE A 72 -18.21 9.12 -9.29
C ILE A 72 -17.31 10.25 -9.81
N TYR A 73 -16.22 9.91 -10.51
CA TYR A 73 -15.33 10.90 -11.07
C TYR A 73 -16.03 11.78 -12.10
N SER A 74 -16.84 11.25 -13.02
CA SER A 74 -17.56 12.06 -14.02
C SER A 74 -18.66 12.95 -13.44
N LYS A 75 -19.36 12.47 -12.40
CA LYS A 75 -20.45 13.20 -11.74
C LYS A 75 -19.96 14.46 -11.01
N ASN A 76 -18.73 14.48 -10.55
CA ASN A 76 -18.20 15.55 -9.71
C ASN A 76 -17.34 16.56 -10.49
N ARG A 77 -17.36 17.84 -10.06
CA ARG A 77 -16.46 18.87 -10.56
C ARG A 77 -15.05 18.64 -10.06
N LYS A 78 -14.04 18.73 -10.95
CA LYS A 78 -12.63 18.52 -10.61
C LYS A 78 -11.97 19.83 -10.23
N ARG A 79 -11.04 19.78 -9.28
CA ARG A 79 -10.16 20.90 -8.96
C ARG A 79 -9.22 21.17 -10.13
N ARG A 80 -8.99 22.44 -10.43
CA ARG A 80 -8.10 22.92 -11.50
C ARG A 80 -6.81 23.51 -10.91
N GLY A 81 -5.88 23.86 -11.79
CA GLY A 81 -4.64 24.54 -11.40
C GLY A 81 -3.62 23.63 -10.72
N ARG A 82 -2.89 24.18 -9.75
CA ARG A 82 -1.78 23.51 -9.03
C ARG A 82 -2.22 22.60 -7.88
N SER A 83 -3.52 22.30 -7.75
CA SER A 83 -4.01 21.42 -6.69
C SER A 83 -3.31 20.04 -6.72
N LYS A 84 -2.90 19.52 -5.56
CA LYS A 84 -2.27 18.20 -5.42
C LYS A 84 -3.22 17.07 -5.78
N TYR A 85 -4.54 17.29 -5.66
CA TYR A 85 -5.57 16.31 -6.03
C TYR A 85 -6.65 16.94 -6.93
N LEU A 86 -7.38 16.09 -7.66
CA LEU A 86 -8.43 16.48 -8.60
C LEU A 86 -9.82 16.43 -7.97
N LEU A 87 -10.05 15.45 -7.11
CA LEU A 87 -11.35 15.19 -6.48
C LEU A 87 -11.12 14.49 -5.14
N SER A 88 -11.92 14.85 -4.13
CA SER A 88 -12.03 14.13 -2.87
C SER A 88 -13.50 13.91 -2.55
N VAL A 89 -13.89 12.67 -2.26
CA VAL A 89 -15.28 12.30 -1.94
C VAL A 89 -15.31 11.24 -0.84
N ASN A 90 -16.32 11.31 0.01
CA ASN A 90 -16.61 10.26 0.98
C ASN A 90 -17.56 9.24 0.33
N VAL A 91 -17.29 7.98 0.55
CA VAL A 91 -18.08 6.84 0.07
C VAL A 91 -18.27 5.84 1.20
N THR A 92 -19.22 4.92 1.05
CA THR A 92 -19.34 3.77 1.94
C THR A 92 -19.00 2.50 1.17
N LEU A 93 -18.07 1.73 1.72
CA LEU A 93 -17.78 0.37 1.29
C LEU A 93 -18.88 -0.53 1.83
N LYS A 94 -19.34 -1.49 1.01
CA LYS A 94 -20.32 -2.49 1.43
C LYS A 94 -19.81 -3.89 1.18
N LYS A 95 -20.06 -4.76 2.14
CA LYS A 95 -19.82 -6.19 2.06
C LYS A 95 -20.88 -6.89 2.90
N ASP A 96 -21.80 -7.59 2.24
CA ASP A 96 -22.96 -8.20 2.88
C ASP A 96 -23.73 -7.12 3.71
N ASP A 97 -23.92 -7.29 5.01
CA ASP A 97 -24.54 -6.30 5.89
C ASP A 97 -23.56 -5.30 6.50
N GLU A 98 -22.25 -5.46 6.23
CA GLU A 98 -21.21 -4.60 6.76
C GLU A 98 -21.04 -3.33 5.89
N ALA A 99 -20.94 -2.18 6.55
CA ALA A 99 -20.73 -0.89 5.92
C ALA A 99 -19.55 -0.15 6.58
N LEU A 100 -18.58 0.27 5.79
CA LEU A 100 -17.40 0.99 6.27
C LEU A 100 -17.26 2.32 5.51
N PRO A 101 -17.24 3.48 6.21
CA PRO A 101 -16.95 4.75 5.58
C PRO A 101 -15.52 4.78 5.05
N ALA A 102 -15.33 5.40 3.91
CA ALA A 102 -14.02 5.57 3.30
C ALA A 102 -13.96 6.88 2.50
N ARG A 103 -12.76 7.41 2.32
CA ARG A 103 -12.52 8.58 1.47
C ARG A 103 -11.79 8.16 0.21
N ILE A 104 -12.25 8.63 -0.94
CA ILE A 104 -11.56 8.46 -2.22
C ILE A 104 -10.97 9.79 -2.65
N VAL A 105 -9.68 9.79 -2.95
CA VAL A 105 -8.94 10.95 -3.46
C VAL A 105 -8.39 10.63 -4.84
N CYS A 106 -8.81 11.39 -5.85
CA CYS A 106 -8.32 11.25 -7.21
C CYS A 106 -7.14 12.21 -7.45
N VAL A 107 -6.04 11.70 -7.96
CA VAL A 107 -4.81 12.45 -8.23
C VAL A 107 -4.42 12.36 -9.69
N ARG A 108 -3.61 13.33 -10.17
CA ARG A 108 -3.06 13.27 -11.53
C ARG A 108 -2.07 12.10 -11.65
N ASN A 109 -2.16 11.38 -12.74
CA ASN A 109 -1.15 10.38 -13.05
C ASN A 109 0.11 11.09 -13.60
N LYS A 110 1.22 10.97 -12.87
CA LYS A 110 2.49 11.61 -13.28
C LYS A 110 3.06 11.01 -14.56
N SER A 111 2.85 9.71 -14.79
CA SER A 111 3.34 8.99 -15.96
C SER A 111 2.47 9.20 -17.21
N ASN A 112 1.19 9.52 -17.02
CA ASN A 112 0.26 9.80 -18.11
C ASN A 112 -0.64 10.98 -17.75
N ARG A 113 -0.33 12.17 -18.23
CA ARG A 113 -1.06 13.41 -17.90
C ARG A 113 -2.54 13.43 -18.33
N LYS A 114 -2.93 12.55 -19.26
CA LYS A 114 -4.34 12.39 -19.69
C LYS A 114 -5.13 11.48 -18.76
N ASP A 115 -4.45 10.82 -17.82
CA ASP A 115 -5.05 9.86 -16.90
C ASP A 115 -4.98 10.35 -15.45
N TRP A 116 -5.74 9.68 -14.59
CA TRP A 116 -5.80 9.95 -13.16
C TRP A 116 -5.76 8.64 -12.37
N LEU A 117 -5.31 8.71 -11.15
CA LEU A 117 -5.29 7.59 -10.21
C LEU A 117 -6.27 7.87 -9.09
N ALA A 118 -6.84 6.85 -8.48
CA ALA A 118 -7.72 6.98 -7.34
C ALA A 118 -7.13 6.22 -6.15
N LEU A 119 -6.96 6.92 -5.06
CA LEU A 119 -6.57 6.38 -3.76
C LEU A 119 -7.81 6.27 -2.87
N ILE A 120 -7.88 5.25 -2.05
CA ILE A 120 -8.93 5.08 -1.05
C ILE A 120 -8.30 4.95 0.34
N SER A 121 -8.92 5.58 1.33
CA SER A 121 -8.55 5.45 2.73
C SER A 121 -9.76 5.07 3.58
N THR A 122 -9.58 4.12 4.51
CA THR A 122 -10.58 3.83 5.55
C THR A 122 -10.50 4.80 6.73
N ASP A 123 -9.38 5.51 6.89
CA ASP A 123 -9.29 6.66 7.80
C ASP A 123 -9.83 7.91 7.08
N THR A 124 -11.06 8.30 7.42
CA THR A 124 -11.73 9.47 6.83
C THR A 124 -11.30 10.80 7.46
N ASN A 125 -10.56 10.78 8.58
CA ASN A 125 -10.05 11.98 9.23
C ASN A 125 -8.74 12.48 8.61
N LEU A 126 -8.08 11.62 7.83
CA LEU A 126 -6.82 11.97 7.18
C LEU A 126 -7.04 13.02 6.09
N SER A 127 -6.26 14.09 6.08
CA SER A 127 -6.33 15.09 5.01
C SER A 127 -5.90 14.49 3.66
N GLU A 128 -6.37 15.05 2.56
CA GLU A 128 -6.05 14.56 1.20
C GLU A 128 -4.54 14.61 0.91
N GLU A 129 -3.88 15.64 1.39
CA GLU A 129 -2.43 15.80 1.20
C GLU A 129 -1.64 14.77 1.99
N GLU A 130 -2.06 14.51 3.22
CA GLU A 130 -1.46 13.52 4.09
C GLU A 130 -1.71 12.10 3.54
N LEU A 131 -2.91 11.82 3.05
CA LEU A 131 -3.23 10.56 2.39
C LEU A 131 -2.30 10.29 1.20
N ILE A 132 -2.09 11.30 0.35
CA ILE A 132 -1.17 11.20 -0.80
C ILE A 132 0.27 10.99 -0.32
N ARG A 133 0.70 11.70 0.73
CA ARG A 133 2.05 11.61 1.31
C ARG A 133 2.30 10.22 1.89
N VAL A 134 1.36 9.73 2.70
CA VAL A 134 1.48 8.41 3.34
C VAL A 134 1.47 7.30 2.28
N TYR A 135 0.58 7.39 1.28
CA TYR A 135 0.56 6.41 0.20
C TYR A 135 1.88 6.38 -0.60
N GLY A 136 2.54 7.53 -0.73
CA GLY A 136 3.86 7.62 -1.37
C GLY A 136 4.91 6.71 -0.75
N LYS A 137 4.83 6.46 0.57
CA LYS A 137 5.74 5.54 1.29
C LYS A 137 5.63 4.09 0.82
N ARG A 138 4.55 3.71 0.13
CA ARG A 138 4.45 2.37 -0.48
C ARG A 138 5.62 2.09 -1.43
N TRP A 139 6.19 3.13 -2.04
CA TRP A 139 7.34 3.00 -2.93
C TRP A 139 8.59 2.47 -2.23
N ASP A 140 8.69 2.62 -0.92
CA ASP A 140 9.85 2.18 -0.14
C ASP A 140 10.07 0.66 -0.26
N ILE A 141 9.01 -0.14 -0.46
CA ILE A 141 9.15 -1.58 -0.68
C ILE A 141 9.83 -1.91 -2.01
N GLU A 142 9.60 -1.10 -3.05
CA GLU A 142 10.25 -1.28 -4.35
C GLU A 142 11.74 -0.90 -4.27
N VAL A 143 12.04 0.19 -3.54
CA VAL A 143 13.42 0.59 -3.24
C VAL A 143 14.13 -0.49 -2.43
N PHE A 144 13.46 -1.05 -1.41
CA PHE A 144 13.97 -2.17 -0.62
C PHE A 144 14.35 -3.37 -1.49
N PHE A 145 13.42 -3.87 -2.32
CA PHE A 145 13.71 -5.01 -3.20
C PHE A 145 14.77 -4.69 -4.25
N LYS A 146 14.80 -3.47 -4.78
CA LYS A 146 15.86 -3.04 -5.69
C LYS A 146 17.21 -3.09 -4.99
N SER A 147 17.32 -2.56 -3.79
CA SER A 147 18.56 -2.59 -3.00
C SER A 147 19.01 -4.01 -2.69
N CYS A 148 18.09 -4.88 -2.24
CA CYS A 148 18.39 -6.27 -1.96
C CYS A 148 18.88 -7.03 -3.20
N LYS A 149 18.27 -6.81 -4.37
CA LYS A 149 18.65 -7.48 -5.63
C LYS A 149 19.95 -6.94 -6.20
N SER A 150 20.11 -5.62 -6.23
CA SER A 150 21.24 -4.97 -6.94
C SER A 150 22.51 -4.96 -6.09
N TYR A 151 22.40 -4.67 -4.79
CA TYR A 151 23.56 -4.45 -3.92
C TYR A 151 23.82 -5.60 -2.95
N LEU A 152 22.76 -6.22 -2.40
CA LEU A 152 22.88 -7.30 -1.44
C LEU A 152 22.78 -8.69 -2.06
N LYS A 153 22.77 -8.77 -3.38
CA LYS A 153 22.87 -9.99 -4.20
C LYS A 153 21.79 -11.06 -3.90
N LEU A 154 20.57 -10.62 -3.56
CA LEU A 154 19.45 -11.50 -3.21
C LEU A 154 19.20 -12.64 -4.23
N VAL A 155 19.49 -12.39 -5.51
CA VAL A 155 19.21 -13.35 -6.60
C VAL A 155 20.48 -14.04 -7.09
N LYS A 156 21.69 -13.47 -6.83
CA LYS A 156 22.93 -13.88 -7.48
C LYS A 156 23.78 -14.86 -6.68
N GLU A 157 23.73 -14.81 -5.35
CA GLU A 157 24.63 -15.59 -4.49
C GLU A 157 24.06 -16.95 -4.08
N CYS A 158 22.73 -17.14 -4.07
CA CYS A 158 22.16 -18.44 -3.73
C CYS A 158 22.00 -19.32 -4.95
N ARG A 159 22.80 -20.38 -5.03
CA ARG A 159 22.73 -21.41 -6.07
C ARG A 159 22.00 -22.68 -5.62
N SER A 160 21.55 -22.70 -4.37
CA SER A 160 20.82 -23.85 -3.82
C SER A 160 19.38 -23.87 -4.33
N ILE A 161 18.87 -25.07 -4.56
CA ILE A 161 17.45 -25.35 -4.85
C ILE A 161 16.69 -25.79 -3.57
N SER A 162 17.40 -25.95 -2.44
CA SER A 162 16.78 -26.29 -1.17
C SER A 162 15.94 -25.12 -0.65
N TYR A 163 14.72 -25.42 -0.23
CA TYR A 163 13.80 -24.42 0.36
C TYR A 163 14.41 -23.76 1.60
N ASP A 164 15.04 -24.53 2.48
CA ASP A 164 15.65 -24.02 3.70
C ASP A 164 16.85 -23.13 3.42
N ALA A 165 17.69 -23.50 2.46
CA ALA A 165 18.82 -22.67 2.04
C ALA A 165 18.37 -21.37 1.39
N LEU A 166 17.29 -21.39 0.59
CA LEU A 166 16.70 -20.17 0.02
C LEU A 166 16.15 -19.26 1.11
N ASN A 167 15.42 -19.80 2.07
CA ASN A 167 14.89 -19.03 3.21
C ASN A 167 16.00 -18.42 4.06
N ALA A 168 17.04 -19.20 4.38
CA ALA A 168 18.20 -18.71 5.11
C ALA A 168 18.89 -17.56 4.36
N HIS A 169 19.09 -17.71 3.04
CA HIS A 169 19.68 -16.67 2.22
C HIS A 169 18.85 -15.37 2.22
N VAL A 170 17.53 -15.48 2.05
CA VAL A 170 16.62 -14.33 2.11
C VAL A 170 16.69 -13.65 3.48
N ALA A 171 16.68 -14.43 4.57
CA ALA A 171 16.77 -13.91 5.92
C ALA A 171 18.09 -13.14 6.15
N ILE A 172 19.23 -13.67 5.68
CA ILE A 172 20.54 -13.02 5.76
C ILE A 172 20.52 -11.69 5.00
N VAL A 173 20.04 -11.68 3.76
CA VAL A 173 19.98 -10.47 2.94
C VAL A 173 19.10 -9.40 3.56
N PHE A 174 17.93 -9.76 4.09
CA PHE A 174 17.02 -8.83 4.74
C PHE A 174 17.60 -8.29 6.04
N THR A 175 18.29 -9.13 6.84
CA THR A 175 19.00 -8.71 8.04
C THR A 175 20.11 -7.70 7.71
N ARG A 176 20.91 -7.95 6.68
CA ARG A 176 21.93 -6.99 6.20
C ARG A 176 21.29 -5.65 5.82
N TYR A 177 20.18 -5.67 5.10
CA TYR A 177 19.46 -4.43 4.76
C TYR A 177 18.98 -3.67 6.01
N MET A 178 18.41 -4.39 6.98
CA MET A 178 17.95 -3.77 8.23
C MET A 178 19.10 -3.14 9.02
N LEU A 179 20.24 -3.82 9.14
CA LEU A 179 21.43 -3.30 9.82
C LEU A 179 21.95 -2.02 9.16
N LEU A 180 22.06 -2.02 7.82
CA LEU A 180 22.46 -0.84 7.06
C LEU A 180 21.47 0.31 7.22
N SER A 181 20.17 0.01 7.23
CA SER A 181 19.12 1.02 7.44
C SER A 181 19.17 1.63 8.85
N VAL A 182 19.47 0.82 9.86
CA VAL A 182 19.65 1.29 11.24
C VAL A 182 20.92 2.13 11.36
N ALA A 183 22.05 1.69 10.79
CA ALA A 183 23.30 2.42 10.78
C ALA A 183 23.14 3.78 10.14
N LYS A 184 22.49 3.84 8.97
CA LYS A 184 22.14 5.09 8.27
C LYS A 184 21.38 6.05 9.18
N ARG A 185 20.33 5.58 9.86
CA ARG A 185 19.52 6.43 10.75
C ARG A 185 20.31 6.94 11.97
N ARG A 186 21.17 6.11 12.55
CA ARG A 186 21.97 6.47 13.72
C ARG A 186 23.06 7.51 13.42
N ASN A 187 23.63 7.41 12.23
CA ASN A 187 24.71 8.30 11.81
C ASN A 187 24.21 9.58 11.12
N GLU A 188 22.87 9.77 11.03
CA GLU A 188 22.25 10.87 10.28
C GLU A 188 22.85 11.03 8.87
N ASP A 189 23.22 9.91 8.25
CA ASP A 189 23.98 9.90 7.00
C ASP A 189 23.02 10.04 5.82
N ASP A 190 23.22 11.07 5.01
CA ASP A 190 22.45 11.32 3.79
C ASP A 190 22.80 10.35 2.65
N LYS A 191 23.87 9.56 2.81
CA LYS A 191 24.28 8.56 1.83
C LYS A 191 23.18 7.53 1.56
N THR A 192 23.13 7.04 0.35
CA THR A 192 22.25 5.93 0.02
C THR A 192 22.79 4.61 0.59
N ILE A 193 21.95 3.57 0.67
CA ILE A 193 22.43 2.23 1.08
C ILE A 193 23.54 1.72 0.15
N CYS A 194 23.54 2.14 -1.12
CA CYS A 194 24.59 1.86 -2.07
C CYS A 194 25.93 2.46 -1.63
N ASP A 195 25.92 3.73 -1.23
CA ASP A 195 27.14 4.45 -0.83
C ASP A 195 27.71 3.97 0.53
N LEU A 196 26.91 3.24 1.32
CA LEU A 196 27.35 2.61 2.57
C LEU A 196 28.00 1.22 2.34
N LEU A 197 27.91 0.69 1.13
CA LEU A 197 28.47 -0.62 0.77
C LEU A 197 29.78 -0.52 -0.01
N TYR A 198 30.12 0.66 -0.46
CA TYR A 198 31.33 1.03 -1.20
C TYR A 198 31.96 2.29 -0.62
#